data_4dce508371363108db677e37b2de153e
#
_entry.id   4dce508371363108db677e37b2de153e
#
_cell.length_a   1.000
_cell.length_b   1.000
_cell.length_c   1.000
_cell.angle_alpha   90.00
_cell.angle_beta   90.00
_cell.angle_gamma   90.00
#
_symmetry.space_group_name_H-M   'P 1'
#
loop_
_entity.id
_entity.type
_entity.pdbx_description
1 polymer ?
#
loop_
_entity_poly.entity_id
_entity_poly.type
_entity_poly.pdbx_seq_one_letter_code
_entity_poly.pdbx_strand_id
1 'polypeptide(L)'
;MKRFFDVVASGIGLILLSPLFVILAIWIKCDSTGPVFYRQIRVGRNNRDFQLLKFRSMRVGSDKKGLITVGGRDPRITRSGYYIRKYKLDEFPQLINVLKGDMSLVGPRPEVRKYVDMYTTEQRRVLAVRPGITDYASIVYMDENRLLGQSSNPDKTYVEDIMPAKIELNMRYINHPTLYFKLIFLTIFKIAR
;
A
#
# COMPACT_ATOMS: atom_id res chain seq x y z
N MET A 1 5.06 5.53 22.31
CA MET A 1 6.35 5.29 21.62
C MET A 1 6.19 5.06 20.10
N LYS A 2 5.35 4.14 19.58
CA LYS A 2 5.19 3.90 18.13
C LYS A 2 4.91 5.17 17.32
N ARG A 3 3.94 5.99 17.73
CA ARG A 3 3.57 7.20 17.00
C ARG A 3 4.71 8.22 16.91
N PHE A 4 5.48 8.39 17.96
CA PHE A 4 6.67 9.24 17.95
C PHE A 4 7.67 8.75 16.90
N PHE A 5 7.97 7.44 16.90
CA PHE A 5 8.85 6.83 15.92
C PHE A 5 8.32 6.98 14.48
N ASP A 6 7.00 6.75 14.27
CA ASP A 6 6.35 6.97 12.97
C ASP A 6 6.61 8.37 12.44
N VAL A 7 6.39 9.40 13.27
CA VAL A 7 6.52 10.82 12.87
C VAL A 7 7.99 11.16 12.56
N VAL A 8 8.90 10.80 13.47
CA VAL A 8 10.33 11.11 13.30
C VAL A 8 10.90 10.39 12.08
N ALA A 9 10.68 9.09 11.96
CA ALA A 9 11.20 8.31 10.83
C ALA A 9 10.60 8.77 9.49
N SER A 10 9.30 9.08 9.45
CA SER A 10 8.66 9.59 8.21
C SER A 10 9.14 10.99 7.85
N GLY A 11 9.36 11.87 8.84
CA GLY A 11 9.90 13.20 8.60
C GLY A 11 11.32 13.14 8.03
N ILE A 12 12.20 12.38 8.66
CA ILE A 12 13.56 12.16 8.18
C ILE A 12 13.53 11.52 6.78
N GLY A 13 12.71 10.49 6.59
CA GLY A 13 12.54 9.81 5.30
C GLY A 13 12.12 10.77 4.19
N LEU A 14 11.17 11.66 4.43
CA LEU A 14 10.74 12.67 3.44
C LEU A 14 11.85 13.67 3.10
N ILE A 15 12.63 14.12 4.08
CA ILE A 15 13.76 15.04 3.84
C ILE A 15 14.81 14.33 2.98
N LEU A 16 15.23 13.13 3.35
CA LEU A 16 16.25 12.37 2.63
C LEU A 16 15.80 11.98 1.20
N LEU A 17 14.52 11.64 1.04
CA LEU A 17 13.95 11.25 -0.26
C LEU A 17 13.51 12.44 -1.11
N SER A 18 13.58 13.68 -0.60
CA SER A 18 13.09 14.86 -1.34
C SER A 18 13.74 15.05 -2.72
N PRO A 19 15.06 14.83 -2.95
CA PRO A 19 15.63 14.90 -4.29
C PRO A 19 15.05 13.85 -5.23
N LEU A 20 14.84 12.61 -4.72
CA LEU A 20 14.23 11.54 -5.49
C LEU A 20 12.77 11.87 -5.86
N PHE A 21 12.02 12.51 -4.96
CA PHE A 21 10.64 12.94 -5.24
C PHE A 21 10.60 13.93 -6.40
N VAL A 22 11.55 14.87 -6.47
CA VAL A 22 11.65 15.82 -7.58
C VAL A 22 11.94 15.10 -8.90
N ILE A 23 12.91 14.20 -8.90
CA ILE A 23 13.27 13.40 -10.09
C ILE A 23 12.07 12.59 -10.58
N LEU A 24 11.39 11.88 -9.67
CA LEU A 24 10.20 11.08 -10.02
C LEU A 24 9.06 11.96 -10.51
N ALA A 25 8.84 13.14 -9.90
CA ALA A 25 7.82 14.08 -10.34
C ALA A 25 8.02 14.55 -11.77
N ILE A 26 9.27 14.93 -12.11
CA ILE A 26 9.65 15.33 -13.48
C ILE A 26 9.44 14.15 -14.44
N TRP A 27 9.93 12.98 -14.09
CA TRP A 27 9.80 11.79 -14.94
C TRP A 27 8.33 11.42 -15.22
N ILE A 28 7.48 11.42 -14.20
CA ILE A 28 6.04 11.17 -14.33
C ILE A 28 5.36 12.19 -15.25
N LYS A 29 5.75 13.47 -15.15
CA LYS A 29 5.20 14.55 -15.98
C LYS A 29 5.63 14.46 -17.43
N CYS A 30 6.88 14.06 -17.69
CA CYS A 30 7.39 13.87 -19.06
C CYS A 30 6.80 12.63 -19.73
N ASP A 31 6.44 11.59 -18.96
CA ASP A 31 5.97 10.31 -19.51
C ASP A 31 4.46 10.32 -19.83
N SER A 32 3.65 11.04 -19.06
CA SER A 32 2.20 11.06 -19.25
C SER A 32 1.52 12.30 -18.68
N THR A 33 0.41 12.72 -19.29
CA THR A 33 -0.40 13.87 -18.85
C THR A 33 -1.12 13.57 -17.52
N GLY A 34 -1.24 14.58 -16.66
CA GLY A 34 -1.99 14.49 -15.39
C GLY A 34 -1.16 14.87 -14.14
N PRO A 35 -1.70 14.69 -12.92
CA PRO A 35 -1.03 15.03 -11.67
C PRO A 35 0.14 14.07 -11.38
N VAL A 36 1.14 14.52 -10.60
CA VAL A 36 2.25 13.69 -10.12
C VAL A 36 1.76 12.65 -9.12
N PHE A 37 0.89 13.07 -8.21
CA PHE A 37 0.34 12.19 -7.18
C PHE A 37 -1.02 11.65 -7.60
N TYR A 38 -1.21 10.37 -7.35
CA TYR A 38 -2.50 9.69 -7.39
C TYR A 38 -3.05 9.63 -5.96
N ARG A 39 -4.32 9.91 -5.80
CA ARG A 39 -5.04 9.88 -4.53
C ARG A 39 -6.14 8.84 -4.62
N GLN A 40 -6.12 7.87 -3.73
CA GLN A 40 -7.11 6.80 -3.68
C GLN A 40 -7.80 6.79 -2.31
N ILE A 41 -9.13 6.75 -2.32
CA ILE A 41 -9.90 6.58 -1.08
C ILE A 41 -9.68 5.16 -0.58
N ARG A 42 -9.25 5.06 0.67
CA ARG A 42 -9.01 3.82 1.40
C ARG A 42 -9.63 3.90 2.78
N VAL A 43 -9.97 2.74 3.34
CA VAL A 43 -10.50 2.64 4.69
C VAL A 43 -9.36 2.58 5.69
N GLY A 44 -9.40 3.47 6.66
CA GLY A 44 -8.42 3.57 7.74
C GLY A 44 -8.98 3.13 9.09
N ARG A 45 -8.31 3.60 10.14
CA ARG A 45 -8.67 3.28 11.53
C ARG A 45 -10.12 3.69 11.84
N ASN A 46 -10.78 2.85 12.64
CA ASN A 46 -12.18 3.03 13.06
C ASN A 46 -13.15 3.16 11.87
N ASN A 47 -12.84 2.46 10.78
CA ASN A 47 -13.67 2.42 9.57
C ASN A 47 -13.86 3.80 8.89
N ARG A 48 -12.92 4.75 9.10
CA ARG A 48 -12.96 6.09 8.49
C ARG A 48 -12.17 6.12 7.19
N ASP A 49 -12.75 6.70 6.16
CA ASP A 49 -12.07 6.87 4.87
C ASP A 49 -10.99 7.95 4.96
N PHE A 50 -9.88 7.72 4.23
CA PHE A 50 -8.82 8.70 4.04
C PHE A 50 -8.26 8.64 2.61
N GLN A 51 -7.51 9.66 2.20
CA GLN A 51 -6.87 9.71 0.89
C GLN A 51 -5.45 9.14 0.99
N LEU A 52 -5.27 7.93 0.48
CA LEU A 52 -3.96 7.31 0.31
C LEU A 52 -3.19 8.00 -0.83
N LEU A 53 -1.98 8.46 -0.55
CA LEU A 53 -1.12 9.13 -1.53
C LEU A 53 -0.15 8.14 -2.16
N LYS A 54 -0.04 8.18 -3.50
CA LYS A 54 0.96 7.44 -4.27
C LYS A 54 1.53 8.30 -5.38
N PHE A 55 2.72 7.99 -5.88
CA PHE A 55 3.11 8.48 -7.19
C PHE A 55 2.22 7.85 -8.27
N ARG A 56 1.83 8.65 -9.26
CA ARG A 56 1.05 8.14 -10.38
C ARG A 56 1.89 7.20 -11.23
N SER A 57 1.49 5.95 -11.30
CA SER A 57 2.13 4.89 -12.09
C SER A 57 1.23 4.35 -13.20
N MET A 58 -0.01 4.83 -13.28
CA MET A 58 -0.99 4.46 -14.29
C MET A 58 -1.55 5.69 -14.99
N ARG A 59 -2.13 5.50 -16.18
CA ARG A 59 -2.83 6.55 -16.93
C ARG A 59 -4.03 7.06 -16.13
N VAL A 60 -4.36 8.33 -16.28
CA VAL A 60 -5.52 8.95 -15.61
C VAL A 60 -6.80 8.19 -15.97
N GLY A 61 -7.67 7.94 -14.99
CA GLY A 61 -8.93 7.20 -15.15
C GLY A 61 -8.78 5.67 -15.23
N SER A 62 -7.60 5.12 -14.95
CA SER A 62 -7.34 3.68 -14.95
C SER A 62 -8.12 2.91 -13.88
N ASP A 63 -8.48 3.56 -12.78
CA ASP A 63 -9.30 3.04 -11.68
C ASP A 63 -10.72 2.66 -12.10
N LYS A 64 -11.27 3.33 -13.12
CA LYS A 64 -12.58 3.00 -13.71
C LYS A 64 -12.59 1.65 -14.44
N LYS A 65 -11.42 1.14 -14.81
CA LYS A 65 -11.25 -0.13 -15.55
C LYS A 65 -10.97 -1.33 -14.65
N GLY A 66 -11.12 -1.17 -13.33
CA GLY A 66 -10.91 -2.22 -12.33
C GLY A 66 -9.91 -1.83 -11.26
N LEU A 67 -10.11 -2.35 -10.05
CA LEU A 67 -9.32 -2.01 -8.85
C LEU A 67 -8.09 -2.91 -8.69
N ILE A 68 -8.16 -4.14 -9.19
CA ILE A 68 -7.08 -5.12 -9.11
C ILE A 68 -6.14 -4.95 -10.31
N THR A 69 -4.85 -5.02 -10.05
CA THR A 69 -3.82 -5.10 -11.09
C THR A 69 -3.47 -6.58 -11.29
N VAL A 70 -3.65 -7.08 -12.50
CA VAL A 70 -3.42 -8.48 -12.84
C VAL A 70 -2.16 -8.61 -13.68
N GLY A 71 -1.20 -9.40 -13.20
CA GLY A 71 0.04 -9.67 -13.91
C GLY A 71 1.04 -8.50 -13.94
N GLY A 72 2.22 -8.75 -14.53
CA GLY A 72 3.33 -7.78 -14.54
C GLY A 72 3.26 -6.71 -15.63
N ARG A 73 2.36 -6.85 -16.63
CA ARG A 73 2.26 -5.95 -17.81
C ARG A 73 0.83 -5.48 -18.03
N ASP A 74 0.22 -4.88 -17.02
CA ASP A 74 -1.09 -4.26 -17.14
C ASP A 74 -1.00 -3.05 -18.11
N PRO A 75 -1.81 -2.98 -19.18
CA PRO A 75 -1.73 -1.90 -20.19
C PRO A 75 -2.07 -0.50 -19.66
N ARG A 76 -2.62 -0.42 -18.47
CA ARG A 76 -2.89 0.84 -17.77
C ARG A 76 -1.63 1.50 -17.22
N ILE A 77 -0.55 0.73 -17.03
CA ILE A 77 0.71 1.20 -16.45
C ILE A 77 1.47 2.04 -17.47
N THR A 78 1.99 3.20 -17.06
CA THR A 78 2.84 4.07 -17.88
C THR A 78 4.27 3.53 -17.95
N ARG A 79 5.12 4.03 -18.85
CA ARG A 79 6.52 3.57 -18.98
C ARG A 79 7.30 3.86 -17.67
N SER A 80 7.23 5.08 -17.16
CA SER A 80 7.80 5.44 -15.85
C SER A 80 7.15 4.62 -14.73
N GLY A 81 5.83 4.44 -14.79
CA GLY A 81 5.04 3.67 -13.82
C GLY A 81 5.50 2.23 -13.69
N TYR A 82 5.96 1.60 -14.75
CA TYR A 82 6.51 0.24 -14.69
C TYR A 82 7.71 0.16 -13.73
N TYR A 83 8.68 1.06 -13.87
CA TYR A 83 9.86 1.08 -12.99
C TYR A 83 9.52 1.54 -11.57
N ILE A 84 8.67 2.57 -11.45
CA ILE A 84 8.21 3.09 -10.16
C ILE A 84 7.55 1.98 -9.34
N ARG A 85 6.69 1.15 -9.95
CA ARG A 85 6.03 0.01 -9.30
C ARG A 85 7.01 -1.15 -9.04
N LYS A 86 7.89 -1.46 -10.00
CA LYS A 86 8.89 -2.52 -9.85
C LYS A 86 9.75 -2.33 -8.60
N TYR A 87 10.15 -1.08 -8.32
CA TYR A 87 10.96 -0.72 -7.16
C TYR A 87 10.15 -0.21 -5.97
N LYS A 88 8.80 -0.34 -5.99
CA LYS A 88 7.89 0.10 -4.92
C LYS A 88 8.00 1.60 -4.57
N LEU A 89 8.54 2.42 -5.47
CA LEU A 89 8.72 3.87 -5.27
C LEU A 89 7.38 4.61 -5.25
N ASP A 90 6.35 4.04 -5.87
CA ASP A 90 5.00 4.62 -5.88
C ASP A 90 4.39 4.78 -4.49
N GLU A 91 4.86 4.04 -3.51
CA GLU A 91 4.32 4.06 -2.15
C GLU A 91 5.01 5.05 -1.21
N PHE A 92 6.15 5.65 -1.59
CA PHE A 92 6.89 6.60 -0.76
C PHE A 92 6.06 7.83 -0.32
N PRO A 93 5.13 8.39 -1.14
CA PRO A 93 4.26 9.48 -0.68
C PRO A 93 3.36 9.12 0.51
N GLN A 94 3.18 7.83 0.83
CA GLN A 94 2.46 7.41 2.03
C GLN A 94 3.14 7.86 3.34
N LEU A 95 4.43 8.20 3.32
CA LEU A 95 5.10 8.85 4.46
C LEU A 95 4.39 10.15 4.86
N ILE A 96 3.79 10.87 3.90
CA ILE A 96 2.95 12.04 4.18
C ILE A 96 1.68 11.63 4.93
N ASN A 97 1.05 10.50 4.56
CA ASN A 97 -0.11 9.97 5.30
C ASN A 97 0.28 9.56 6.73
N VAL A 98 1.49 9.02 6.90
CA VAL A 98 2.00 8.73 8.25
C VAL A 98 2.15 10.02 9.06
N LEU A 99 2.77 11.08 8.53
CA LEU A 99 2.89 12.37 9.22
C LEU A 99 1.53 12.97 9.58
N LYS A 100 0.55 12.90 8.67
CA LYS A 100 -0.82 13.38 8.93
C LYS A 100 -1.55 12.59 10.02
N GLY A 101 -1.14 11.35 10.28
CA GLY A 101 -1.77 10.47 11.26
C GLY A 101 -2.83 9.53 10.70
N ASP A 102 -3.03 9.52 9.38
CA ASP A 102 -3.91 8.57 8.70
C ASP A 102 -3.34 7.15 8.77
N MET A 103 -2.00 7.05 8.71
CA MET A 103 -1.25 5.79 8.67
C MET A 103 -0.17 5.70 9.75
N SER A 104 0.42 4.52 9.87
CA SER A 104 1.64 4.17 10.60
C SER A 104 2.65 3.59 9.61
N LEU A 105 3.91 3.46 9.97
CA LEU A 105 4.89 2.72 9.17
C LEU A 105 4.51 1.23 9.09
N VAL A 106 4.05 0.67 10.22
CA VAL A 106 3.62 -0.73 10.30
C VAL A 106 2.17 -0.83 10.74
N GLY A 107 1.38 -1.58 10.00
CA GLY A 107 -0.04 -1.84 10.27
C GLY A 107 -0.70 -2.53 9.09
N PRO A 108 -1.92 -3.05 9.24
CA PRO A 108 -2.64 -3.68 8.15
C PRO A 108 -2.72 -2.77 6.93
N ARG A 109 -2.48 -3.32 5.73
CA ARG A 109 -2.57 -2.54 4.49
C ARG A 109 -4.00 -2.00 4.33
N PRO A 110 -4.17 -0.68 4.05
CA PRO A 110 -5.51 -0.11 3.91
C PRO A 110 -6.20 -0.63 2.65
N GLU A 111 -7.44 -1.06 2.79
CA GLU A 111 -8.22 -1.64 1.69
C GLU A 111 -9.24 -0.64 1.15
N VAL A 112 -9.75 -0.86 -0.07
CA VAL A 112 -10.83 -0.07 -0.66
C VAL A 112 -12.17 -0.41 -0.02
N ARG A 113 -13.09 0.55 0.04
CA ARG A 113 -14.42 0.41 0.64
C ARG A 113 -15.15 -0.83 0.13
N LYS A 114 -15.11 -1.09 -1.18
CA LYS A 114 -15.73 -2.27 -1.83
C LYS A 114 -15.42 -3.59 -1.09
N TYR A 115 -14.16 -3.80 -0.70
CA TYR A 115 -13.74 -5.04 -0.05
C TYR A 115 -13.96 -5.01 1.47
N VAL A 116 -13.79 -3.83 2.10
CA VAL A 116 -14.05 -3.69 3.55
C VAL A 116 -15.52 -3.94 3.89
N ASP A 117 -16.43 -3.59 3.00
CA ASP A 117 -17.86 -3.83 3.21
C ASP A 117 -18.21 -5.32 3.22
N MET A 118 -17.37 -6.17 2.62
CA MET A 118 -17.48 -7.64 2.64
C MET A 118 -16.89 -8.27 3.91
N TYR A 119 -16.21 -7.50 4.77
CA TYR A 119 -15.59 -8.04 5.99
C TYR A 119 -16.62 -8.55 6.98
N THR A 120 -16.38 -9.73 7.52
CA THR A 120 -17.13 -10.26 8.68
C THR A 120 -16.87 -9.39 9.92
N THR A 121 -17.70 -9.55 10.95
CA THR A 121 -17.52 -8.85 12.24
C THR A 121 -16.13 -9.10 12.83
N GLU A 122 -15.63 -10.34 12.73
CA GLU A 122 -14.29 -10.70 13.22
C GLU A 122 -13.18 -10.01 12.39
N GLN A 123 -13.30 -10.03 11.07
CA GLN A 123 -12.35 -9.39 10.16
C GLN A 123 -12.27 -7.87 10.35
N ARG A 124 -13.38 -7.22 10.72
CA ARG A 124 -13.42 -5.76 11.00
C ARG A 124 -12.52 -5.34 12.16
N ARG A 125 -12.09 -6.25 13.02
CA ARG A 125 -11.13 -5.98 14.10
C ARG A 125 -9.80 -5.44 13.56
N VAL A 126 -9.44 -5.77 12.32
CA VAL A 126 -8.23 -5.21 11.67
C VAL A 126 -8.28 -3.70 11.55
N LEU A 127 -9.47 -3.09 11.53
CA LEU A 127 -9.68 -1.64 11.45
C LEU A 127 -9.51 -0.92 12.80
N ALA A 128 -9.26 -1.61 13.90
CA ALA A 128 -9.06 -0.98 15.22
C ALA A 128 -7.73 -0.21 15.31
N VAL A 129 -6.76 -0.53 14.44
CA VAL A 129 -5.44 0.10 14.41
C VAL A 129 -5.27 0.97 13.16
N ARG A 130 -4.24 1.85 13.16
CA ARG A 130 -3.88 2.59 11.94
C ARG A 130 -3.36 1.62 10.88
N PRO A 131 -3.77 1.79 9.61
CA PRO A 131 -3.17 1.05 8.50
C PRO A 131 -1.69 1.41 8.36
N GLY A 132 -0.89 0.50 7.78
CA GLY A 132 0.54 0.65 7.61
C GLY A 132 0.98 0.77 6.16
N ILE A 133 2.21 1.28 5.97
CA ILE A 133 2.93 1.19 4.70
C ILE A 133 3.36 -0.26 4.47
N THR A 134 3.82 -0.92 5.53
CA THR A 134 4.16 -2.35 5.54
C THR A 134 3.37 -3.11 6.59
N ASP A 135 3.17 -4.38 6.35
CA ASP A 135 2.51 -5.30 7.26
C ASP A 135 3.02 -6.74 7.07
N TYR A 136 2.55 -7.64 7.92
CA TYR A 136 2.93 -9.05 7.83
C TYR A 136 2.47 -9.69 6.51
N ALA A 137 1.25 -9.35 6.07
CA ALA A 137 0.70 -9.87 4.84
C ALA A 137 1.46 -9.38 3.60
N SER A 138 1.88 -8.12 3.54
CA SER A 138 2.67 -7.57 2.43
C SER A 138 4.05 -8.25 2.30
N ILE A 139 4.61 -8.72 3.43
CA ILE A 139 5.85 -9.48 3.42
C ILE A 139 5.64 -10.89 2.86
N VAL A 140 4.54 -11.55 3.19
CA VAL A 140 4.22 -12.90 2.73
C VAL A 140 3.73 -12.90 1.28
N TYR A 141 2.80 -12.00 0.94
CA TYR A 141 2.16 -11.88 -0.38
C TYR A 141 2.84 -10.86 -1.30
N MET A 142 4.17 -10.82 -1.34
CA MET A 142 4.91 -9.84 -2.17
C MET A 142 4.60 -10.01 -3.67
N ASP A 143 4.34 -11.25 -4.09
CA ASP A 143 4.02 -11.64 -5.47
C ASP A 143 2.51 -11.79 -5.72
N GLU A 144 1.66 -11.08 -4.96
CA GLU A 144 0.19 -11.14 -5.08
C GLU A 144 -0.29 -10.97 -6.53
N ASN A 145 0.28 -10.01 -7.26
CA ASN A 145 -0.07 -9.77 -8.66
C ASN A 145 0.19 -10.98 -9.56
N ARG A 146 1.23 -11.77 -9.27
CA ARG A 146 1.54 -12.99 -10.01
C ARG A 146 0.52 -14.10 -9.68
N LEU A 147 0.16 -14.25 -8.41
CA LEU A 147 -0.85 -15.20 -7.98
C LEU A 147 -2.21 -14.90 -8.64
N LEU A 148 -2.61 -13.62 -8.62
CA LEU A 148 -3.86 -13.18 -9.28
C LEU A 148 -3.79 -13.35 -10.81
N GLY A 149 -2.63 -13.19 -11.42
CA GLY A 149 -2.42 -13.39 -12.86
C GLY A 149 -2.54 -14.85 -13.32
N GLN A 150 -2.44 -15.81 -12.39
CA GLN A 150 -2.61 -17.23 -12.66
C GLN A 150 -4.05 -17.72 -12.43
N SER A 151 -4.90 -16.88 -11.84
CA SER A 151 -6.29 -17.21 -11.55
C SER A 151 -7.20 -16.98 -12.75
N SER A 152 -8.15 -17.88 -12.96
CA SER A 152 -9.24 -17.72 -13.95
C SER A 152 -10.23 -16.62 -13.56
N ASN A 153 -10.35 -16.32 -12.25
CA ASN A 153 -11.18 -15.23 -11.72
C ASN A 153 -10.45 -14.50 -10.60
N PRO A 154 -9.61 -13.48 -10.93
CA PRO A 154 -8.80 -12.75 -9.95
C PRO A 154 -9.60 -12.09 -8.83
N ASP A 155 -10.78 -11.51 -9.13
CA ASP A 155 -11.64 -10.90 -8.10
C ASP A 155 -12.13 -11.93 -7.07
N LYS A 156 -12.59 -13.09 -7.53
CA LYS A 156 -13.06 -14.18 -6.67
C LYS A 156 -11.90 -14.71 -5.81
N THR A 157 -10.78 -15.05 -6.41
CA THR A 157 -9.58 -15.53 -5.69
C THR A 157 -9.11 -14.51 -4.66
N TYR A 158 -9.17 -13.20 -4.99
CA TYR A 158 -8.81 -12.18 -4.02
C TYR A 158 -9.74 -12.19 -2.81
N VAL A 159 -11.06 -12.22 -3.02
CA VAL A 159 -12.06 -12.12 -1.95
C VAL A 159 -12.13 -13.39 -1.10
N GLU A 160 -12.07 -14.56 -1.72
CA GLU A 160 -12.29 -15.84 -1.04
C GLU A 160 -11.01 -16.40 -0.40
N ASP A 161 -9.83 -16.17 -1.01
CA ASP A 161 -8.60 -16.81 -0.57
C ASP A 161 -7.60 -15.81 0.00
N ILE A 162 -7.24 -14.77 -0.77
CA ILE A 162 -6.11 -13.89 -0.43
C ILE A 162 -6.48 -12.91 0.69
N MET A 163 -7.62 -12.25 0.59
CA MET A 163 -8.05 -11.23 1.55
C MET A 163 -8.23 -11.81 2.97
N PRO A 164 -8.93 -12.95 3.17
CA PRO A 164 -9.05 -13.55 4.51
C PRO A 164 -7.70 -13.95 5.10
N ALA A 165 -6.82 -14.56 4.31
CA ALA A 165 -5.49 -14.97 4.75
C ALA A 165 -4.61 -13.76 5.13
N LYS A 166 -4.68 -12.66 4.39
CA LYS A 166 -3.99 -11.40 4.73
C LYS A 166 -4.51 -10.80 6.03
N ILE A 167 -5.83 -10.83 6.26
CA ILE A 167 -6.43 -10.36 7.49
C ILE A 167 -5.95 -11.20 8.68
N GLU A 168 -5.94 -12.53 8.56
CA GLU A 168 -5.45 -13.42 9.61
C GLU A 168 -3.99 -13.12 9.99
N LEU A 169 -3.10 -12.96 8.99
CA LEU A 169 -1.72 -12.57 9.22
C LEU A 169 -1.61 -11.23 9.96
N ASN A 170 -2.44 -10.27 9.59
CA ASN A 170 -2.44 -8.95 10.22
C ASN A 170 -3.01 -8.96 11.64
N MET A 171 -3.93 -9.87 11.95
CA MET A 171 -4.41 -10.08 13.32
C MET A 171 -3.29 -10.55 14.25
N ARG A 172 -2.30 -11.32 13.77
CA ARG A 172 -1.10 -11.68 14.56
C ARG A 172 -0.32 -10.44 14.99
N TYR A 173 -0.16 -9.44 14.11
CA TYR A 173 0.48 -8.17 14.47
C TYR A 173 -0.35 -7.37 15.48
N ILE A 174 -1.68 -7.34 15.33
CA ILE A 174 -2.56 -6.60 16.24
C ILE A 174 -2.49 -7.17 17.66
N ASN A 175 -2.47 -8.50 17.77
CA ASN A 175 -2.36 -9.20 19.05
C ASN A 175 -0.95 -9.10 19.67
N HIS A 176 0.09 -8.92 18.84
CA HIS A 176 1.49 -8.82 19.27
C HIS A 176 2.16 -7.54 18.75
N PRO A 177 1.81 -6.37 19.30
CA PRO A 177 2.32 -5.08 18.81
C PRO A 177 3.84 -4.90 18.96
N THR A 178 4.52 -5.75 19.70
CA THR A 178 5.99 -5.81 19.80
C THR A 178 6.67 -6.18 18.49
N LEU A 179 5.93 -6.80 17.55
CA LEU A 179 6.42 -7.13 16.21
C LEU A 179 6.70 -5.89 15.32
N TYR A 180 6.35 -4.68 15.77
CA TYR A 180 6.49 -3.44 14.99
C TYR A 180 7.91 -3.27 14.41
N PHE A 181 8.94 -3.28 15.24
CA PHE A 181 10.33 -3.10 14.78
C PHE A 181 10.83 -4.29 13.96
N LYS A 182 10.41 -5.51 14.33
CA LYS A 182 10.74 -6.72 13.57
C LYS A 182 10.21 -6.64 12.14
N LEU A 183 8.98 -6.16 11.95
CA LEU A 183 8.38 -6.03 10.63
C LEU A 183 9.06 -4.95 9.78
N ILE A 184 9.49 -3.84 10.36
CA ILE A 184 10.31 -2.83 9.66
C ILE A 184 11.60 -3.48 9.15
N PHE A 185 12.33 -4.16 10.03
CA PHE A 185 13.59 -4.84 9.67
C PHE A 185 13.39 -5.87 8.55
N LEU A 186 12.37 -6.73 8.68
CA LEU A 186 12.06 -7.73 7.66
C LEU A 186 11.69 -7.11 6.33
N THR A 187 10.98 -5.99 6.33
CA THR A 187 10.60 -5.27 5.09
C THR A 187 11.83 -4.74 4.38
N ILE A 188 12.71 -4.05 5.12
CA ILE A 188 13.96 -3.50 4.56
C ILE A 188 14.81 -4.63 3.97
N PHE A 189 15.01 -5.72 4.72
CA PHE A 189 15.79 -6.85 4.28
C PHE A 189 15.22 -7.53 3.02
N LYS A 190 13.88 -7.60 2.92
CA LYS A 190 13.21 -8.24 1.79
C LYS A 190 13.17 -7.36 0.53
N ILE A 191 13.16 -6.03 0.68
CA ILE A 191 13.25 -5.10 -0.45
C ILE A 191 14.67 -5.03 -1.01
N ALA A 192 15.69 -5.19 -0.14
CA ALA A 192 17.10 -5.15 -0.53
C ALA A 192 17.59 -6.44 -1.24
N ARG A 193 16.77 -7.48 -1.31
CA ARG A 193 17.06 -8.78 -1.91
C ARG A 193 16.36 -8.97 -3.25
#